data_2900ba2a69be4c892a4099695fb9352b
#
_entry.id   2900ba2a69be4c892a4099695fb9352b
#
_cell.length_a   1.000
_cell.length_b   1.000
_cell.length_c   1.000
_cell.angle_alpha   90.00
_cell.angle_beta   90.00
_cell.angle_gamma   90.00
#
_symmetry.space_group_name_H-M   'P 1'
#
loop_
_entity.id
_entity.type
_entity.pdbx_description
1 polymer ?
#
loop_
_entity_poly.entity_id
_entity_poly.type
_entity_poly.pdbx_seq_one_letter_code
_entity_poly.pdbx_strand_id
1 'polypeptide(L)'
;VKCVRPLTVFGYDDAPHGHAEVWLDNVELDESAVVLGEGKGFLISQSRLGPGRIHHCMRAVGLAARCYELMLERTFTRQTFGKYLHEHGSCRELIADSASDLEAARLLTLACAEEIDRLGAKGARDKIALIKVTVPELTSRVVDRAVQVRGSTFVLFLMYTYLLFETQLLI
;
A
#
# COMPACT_ATOMS: atom_id res chain seq x y z
N VAL A 1 -25.76 4.84 -20.13
CA VAL A 1 -24.86 4.59 -18.99
C VAL A 1 -25.60 4.93 -17.72
N LYS A 2 -25.66 4.00 -16.75
CA LYS A 2 -26.33 4.19 -15.47
C LYS A 2 -25.40 3.75 -14.34
N CYS A 3 -25.15 4.66 -13.40
CA CYS A 3 -24.52 4.33 -12.12
C CYS A 3 -25.60 3.76 -11.20
N VAL A 4 -25.52 2.48 -10.85
CA VAL A 4 -26.58 1.76 -10.12
C VAL A 4 -26.47 1.98 -8.63
N ARG A 5 -25.26 1.81 -8.08
CA ARG A 5 -24.98 2.00 -6.65
C ARG A 5 -23.49 2.16 -6.41
N PRO A 6 -23.06 2.84 -5.35
CA PRO A 6 -21.66 2.79 -4.91
C PRO A 6 -21.32 1.38 -4.40
N LEU A 7 -20.07 0.97 -4.59
CA LEU A 7 -19.51 -0.25 -4.02
C LEU A 7 -18.76 0.11 -2.75
N THR A 8 -19.11 -0.56 -1.67
CA THR A 8 -18.51 -0.33 -0.36
C THR A 8 -17.47 -1.39 -0.05
N VAL A 9 -16.41 -0.99 0.64
CA VAL A 9 -15.41 -1.89 1.20
C VAL A 9 -15.43 -1.69 2.72
N PHE A 10 -15.71 -2.77 3.46
CA PHE A 10 -15.88 -2.73 4.92
C PHE A 10 -16.87 -1.64 5.41
N GLY A 11 -17.91 -1.37 4.61
CA GLY A 11 -18.93 -0.38 4.94
C GLY A 11 -18.61 1.05 4.52
N TYR A 12 -17.44 1.31 3.92
CA TYR A 12 -17.05 2.63 3.41
C TYR A 12 -17.14 2.66 1.89
N ASP A 13 -17.65 3.76 1.34
CA ASP A 13 -17.79 3.98 -0.10
C ASP A 13 -16.54 4.63 -0.75
N ASP A 14 -15.53 4.97 0.07
CA ASP A 14 -14.28 5.61 -0.33
C ASP A 14 -14.50 6.94 -1.11
N ALA A 15 -15.56 7.66 -0.78
CA ALA A 15 -15.84 8.95 -1.40
C ALA A 15 -14.68 9.96 -1.15
N PRO A 16 -14.34 10.83 -2.12
CA PRO A 16 -15.00 11.06 -3.41
C PRO A 16 -14.50 10.14 -4.55
N HIS A 17 -13.54 9.24 -4.30
CA HIS A 17 -12.85 8.43 -5.31
C HIS A 17 -13.42 7.02 -5.50
N GLY A 18 -14.40 6.64 -4.73
CA GLY A 18 -14.95 5.29 -4.65
C GLY A 18 -15.26 4.61 -5.98
N HIS A 19 -15.77 3.40 -5.90
CA HIS A 19 -16.14 2.57 -7.03
C HIS A 19 -17.66 2.45 -7.11
N ALA A 20 -18.18 2.12 -8.29
CA ALA A 20 -19.62 1.97 -8.48
C ALA A 20 -19.93 0.78 -9.39
N GLU A 21 -21.11 0.21 -9.22
CA GLU A 21 -21.72 -0.67 -10.21
C GLU A 21 -22.29 0.20 -11.35
N VAL A 22 -21.78 0.00 -12.55
CA VAL A 22 -22.15 0.78 -13.73
C VAL A 22 -22.74 -0.12 -14.79
N TRP A 23 -23.90 0.22 -15.28
CA TRP A 23 -24.53 -0.47 -16.40
C TRP A 23 -24.37 0.35 -17.69
N LEU A 24 -23.86 -0.33 -18.70
CA LEU A 24 -23.69 0.16 -20.07
C LEU A 24 -24.70 -0.59 -20.94
N ASP A 25 -25.81 0.04 -21.26
CA ASP A 25 -26.89 -0.57 -22.03
C ASP A 25 -27.01 0.15 -23.38
N ASN A 26 -26.80 -0.59 -24.48
CA ASN A 26 -26.87 -0.11 -25.86
C ASN A 26 -26.16 1.25 -26.08
N VAL A 27 -24.94 1.37 -25.56
CA VAL A 27 -24.13 2.60 -25.71
C VAL A 27 -23.45 2.54 -27.07
N GLU A 28 -23.89 3.41 -27.98
CA GLU A 28 -23.27 3.60 -29.28
C GLU A 28 -22.09 4.57 -29.16
N LEU A 29 -20.95 4.21 -29.71
CA LEU A 29 -19.73 5.00 -29.73
C LEU A 29 -19.15 5.03 -31.14
N ASP A 30 -18.45 6.09 -31.47
CA ASP A 30 -17.67 6.18 -32.70
C ASP A 30 -16.51 5.20 -32.69
N GLU A 31 -16.11 4.65 -33.85
CA GLU A 31 -14.99 3.72 -33.97
C GLU A 31 -13.68 4.28 -33.40
N SER A 32 -13.49 5.61 -33.45
CA SER A 32 -12.34 6.29 -32.86
C SER A 32 -12.23 6.16 -31.34
N ALA A 33 -13.30 5.73 -30.66
CA ALA A 33 -13.28 5.43 -29.22
C ALA A 33 -12.54 4.13 -28.88
N VAL A 34 -12.22 3.30 -29.88
CA VAL A 34 -11.45 2.06 -29.68
C VAL A 34 -9.98 2.37 -29.44
N VAL A 35 -9.52 2.16 -28.22
CA VAL A 35 -8.12 2.41 -27.81
C VAL A 35 -7.23 1.25 -28.28
N LEU A 36 -6.14 1.54 -29.00
CA LEU A 36 -5.16 0.59 -29.53
C LEU A 36 -5.73 -0.50 -30.50
N GLY A 37 -7.03 -0.51 -30.76
CA GLY A 37 -7.68 -1.49 -31.65
C GLY A 37 -8.34 -2.66 -30.89
N GLU A 38 -9.09 -3.45 -31.63
CA GLU A 38 -9.85 -4.59 -31.09
C GLU A 38 -8.96 -5.65 -30.44
N GLY A 39 -9.44 -6.28 -29.38
CA GLY A 39 -8.74 -7.33 -28.65
C GLY A 39 -7.55 -6.87 -27.81
N LYS A 40 -7.26 -5.56 -27.72
CA LYS A 40 -6.10 -5.02 -26.99
C LYS A 40 -6.37 -4.65 -25.52
N GLY A 41 -7.58 -4.89 -25.00
CA GLY A 41 -7.96 -4.51 -23.64
C GLY A 41 -7.01 -5.02 -22.55
N PHE A 42 -6.55 -6.27 -22.64
CA PHE A 42 -5.58 -6.82 -21.68
C PHE A 42 -4.23 -6.09 -21.75
N LEU A 43 -3.74 -5.76 -22.95
CA LEU A 43 -2.49 -5.00 -23.11
C LEU A 43 -2.61 -3.60 -22.51
N ILE A 44 -3.73 -2.93 -22.71
CA ILE A 44 -4.02 -1.61 -22.12
C ILE A 44 -3.99 -1.67 -20.61
N SER A 45 -4.67 -2.66 -20.02
CA SER A 45 -4.71 -2.83 -18.55
C SER A 45 -3.32 -3.11 -17.97
N GLN A 46 -2.52 -3.97 -18.58
CA GLN A 46 -1.17 -4.28 -18.13
C GLN A 46 -0.21 -3.09 -18.23
N SER A 47 -0.35 -2.26 -19.25
CA SER A 47 0.46 -1.04 -19.40
C SER A 47 0.20 -0.04 -18.25
N ARG A 48 -1.04 0.04 -17.77
CA ARG A 48 -1.44 0.88 -16.64
C ARG A 48 -0.93 0.33 -15.30
N LEU A 49 -0.94 -1.00 -15.13
CA LEU A 49 -0.63 -1.64 -13.83
C LEU A 49 0.85 -1.60 -13.46
N GLY A 50 1.77 -1.52 -14.42
CA GLY A 50 3.21 -1.44 -14.14
C GLY A 50 3.55 -0.24 -13.22
N PRO A 51 3.34 0.99 -13.66
CA PRO A 51 3.53 2.19 -12.84
C PRO A 51 2.67 2.21 -11.56
N GLY A 52 1.44 1.69 -11.63
CA GLY A 52 0.56 1.59 -10.47
C GLY A 52 1.15 0.75 -9.33
N ARG A 53 1.80 -0.36 -9.65
CA ARG A 53 2.40 -1.26 -8.64
C ARG A 53 3.52 -0.58 -7.84
N ILE A 54 4.41 0.16 -8.49
CA ILE A 54 5.48 0.87 -7.78
C ILE A 54 4.92 2.02 -6.92
N HIS A 55 3.90 2.72 -7.42
CA HIS A 55 3.22 3.76 -6.67
C HIS A 55 2.59 3.21 -5.38
N HIS A 56 1.91 2.05 -5.45
CA HIS A 56 1.36 1.38 -4.27
C HIS A 56 2.45 0.96 -3.28
N CYS A 57 3.59 0.45 -3.75
CA CYS A 57 4.71 0.09 -2.87
C CYS A 57 5.25 1.32 -2.12
N MET A 58 5.44 2.47 -2.79
CA MET A 58 5.92 3.68 -2.12
C MET A 58 4.90 4.26 -1.13
N ARG A 59 3.60 4.17 -1.43
CA ARG A 59 2.55 4.54 -0.46
C ARG A 59 2.58 3.65 0.78
N ALA A 60 2.82 2.34 0.60
CA ALA A 60 2.99 1.39 1.70
C ALA A 60 4.19 1.74 2.58
N VAL A 61 5.31 2.10 1.97
CA VAL A 61 6.51 2.58 2.69
C VAL A 61 6.19 3.84 3.50
N GLY A 62 5.48 4.81 2.92
CA GLY A 62 5.08 6.03 3.62
C GLY A 62 4.18 5.76 4.83
N LEU A 63 3.22 4.84 4.69
CA LEU A 63 2.36 4.41 5.80
C LEU A 63 3.16 3.72 6.91
N ALA A 64 4.02 2.77 6.54
CA ALA A 64 4.88 2.08 7.50
C ALA A 64 5.83 3.03 8.22
N ALA A 65 6.38 4.04 7.52
CA ALA A 65 7.21 5.08 8.13
C ALA A 65 6.43 5.86 9.20
N ARG A 66 5.19 6.23 8.91
CA ARG A 66 4.33 6.90 9.89
C ARG A 66 4.02 6.03 11.10
N CYS A 67 3.76 4.74 10.89
CA CYS A 67 3.56 3.78 11.97
C CYS A 67 4.81 3.63 12.85
N TYR A 68 5.98 3.60 12.23
CA TYR A 68 7.26 3.54 12.93
C TYR A 68 7.51 4.78 13.79
N GLU A 69 7.28 5.99 13.29
CA GLU A 69 7.36 7.24 14.07
C GLU A 69 6.45 7.20 15.30
N LEU A 70 5.20 6.81 15.11
CA LEU A 70 4.22 6.68 16.18
C LEU A 70 4.61 5.60 17.20
N MET A 71 5.23 4.51 16.76
CA MET A 71 5.78 3.49 17.64
C MET A 71 6.90 4.07 18.50
N LEU A 72 7.84 4.79 17.90
CA LEU A 72 8.95 5.46 18.64
C LEU A 72 8.40 6.41 19.68
N GLU A 73 7.51 7.34 19.31
CA GLU A 73 6.87 8.28 20.24
C GLU A 73 6.28 7.55 21.46
N ARG A 74 5.58 6.44 21.23
CA ARG A 74 4.99 5.66 22.33
C ARG A 74 6.05 5.08 23.26
N THR A 75 7.16 4.60 22.72
CA THR A 75 8.21 3.98 23.55
C THR A 75 8.92 4.97 24.46
N PHE A 76 8.95 6.26 24.12
CA PHE A 76 9.51 7.31 24.97
C PHE A 76 8.50 7.93 25.95
N THR A 77 7.20 7.75 25.73
CA THR A 77 6.15 8.38 26.55
C THR A 77 5.48 7.43 27.54
N ARG A 78 5.45 6.12 27.23
CA ARG A 78 4.77 5.11 28.07
C ARG A 78 5.75 4.41 29.01
N GLN A 79 5.37 4.33 30.28
CA GLN A 79 6.04 3.52 31.28
C GLN A 79 5.23 2.25 31.63
N THR A 80 5.92 1.14 31.82
CA THR A 80 5.39 -0.13 32.31
C THR A 80 6.45 -0.80 33.22
N PHE A 81 6.01 -1.41 34.31
CA PHE A 81 6.91 -2.09 35.25
C PHE A 81 8.07 -1.19 35.72
N GLY A 82 7.80 0.10 35.96
CA GLY A 82 8.74 1.05 36.53
C GLY A 82 9.77 1.66 35.59
N LYS A 83 9.69 1.38 34.27
CA LYS A 83 10.59 1.95 33.25
C LYS A 83 9.88 2.25 31.94
N TYR A 84 10.48 3.08 31.08
CA TYR A 84 9.94 3.39 29.76
C TYR A 84 9.98 2.16 28.82
N LEU A 85 9.06 2.13 27.82
CA LEU A 85 9.00 1.00 26.89
C LEU A 85 10.32 0.80 26.14
N HIS A 86 11.02 1.87 25.74
CA HIS A 86 12.32 1.77 25.05
C HIS A 86 13.44 1.16 25.91
N GLU A 87 13.28 1.05 27.21
CA GLU A 87 14.24 0.40 28.11
C GLU A 87 14.06 -1.13 28.17
N HIS A 88 12.92 -1.65 27.65
CA HIS A 88 12.66 -3.08 27.54
C HIS A 88 13.35 -3.67 26.31
N GLY A 89 14.05 -4.80 26.46
CA GLY A 89 14.77 -5.47 25.37
C GLY A 89 13.87 -5.83 24.18
N SER A 90 12.70 -6.41 24.46
CA SER A 90 11.72 -6.76 23.43
C SER A 90 11.25 -5.56 22.59
N CYS A 91 11.02 -4.39 23.24
CA CYS A 91 10.66 -3.19 22.49
C CYS A 91 11.80 -2.69 21.59
N ARG A 92 13.04 -2.79 22.05
CA ARG A 92 14.22 -2.43 21.26
C ARG A 92 14.40 -3.33 20.03
N GLU A 93 14.15 -4.63 20.16
CA GLU A 93 14.13 -5.56 19.03
C GLU A 93 13.07 -5.16 17.99
N LEU A 94 11.82 -4.94 18.44
CA LEU A 94 10.74 -4.50 17.53
C LEU A 94 11.07 -3.21 16.78
N ILE A 95 11.73 -2.25 17.46
CA ILE A 95 12.19 -0.99 16.86
C ILE A 95 13.27 -1.26 15.79
N ALA A 96 14.30 -2.04 16.13
CA ALA A 96 15.42 -2.33 15.24
C ALA A 96 14.97 -3.09 13.99
N ASP A 97 14.14 -4.13 14.15
CA ASP A 97 13.58 -4.90 13.05
C ASP A 97 12.70 -4.04 12.15
N SER A 98 11.90 -3.15 12.74
CA SER A 98 11.03 -2.26 11.96
C SER A 98 11.83 -1.24 11.16
N ALA A 99 12.91 -0.68 11.72
CA ALA A 99 13.82 0.20 11.00
C ALA A 99 14.46 -0.51 9.80
N SER A 100 14.93 -1.75 10.00
CA SER A 100 15.53 -2.57 8.95
C SER A 100 14.55 -2.90 7.83
N ASP A 101 13.35 -3.39 8.18
CA ASP A 101 12.32 -3.73 7.20
C ASP A 101 11.87 -2.50 6.39
N LEU A 102 11.70 -1.35 7.05
CA LEU A 102 11.31 -0.10 6.42
C LEU A 102 12.35 0.40 5.42
N GLU A 103 13.63 0.41 5.80
CA GLU A 103 14.72 0.84 4.94
C GLU A 103 14.89 -0.12 3.75
N ALA A 104 14.80 -1.43 3.97
CA ALA A 104 14.85 -2.42 2.90
C ALA A 104 13.69 -2.20 1.89
N ALA A 105 12.46 -2.00 2.37
CA ALA A 105 11.30 -1.74 1.51
C ALA A 105 11.48 -0.46 0.68
N ARG A 106 12.01 0.59 1.30
CA ARG A 106 12.27 1.88 0.65
C ARG A 106 13.31 1.75 -0.45
N LEU A 107 14.46 1.15 -0.15
CA LEU A 107 15.56 0.97 -1.10
C LEU A 107 15.17 0.07 -2.28
N LEU A 108 14.45 -1.02 -2.04
CA LEU A 108 13.94 -1.88 -3.11
C LEU A 108 12.99 -1.12 -4.05
N THR A 109 12.12 -0.28 -3.50
CA THR A 109 11.18 0.51 -4.30
C THR A 109 11.92 1.57 -5.13
N LEU A 110 12.89 2.27 -4.55
CA LEU A 110 13.71 3.25 -5.26
C LEU A 110 14.56 2.61 -6.37
N ALA A 111 15.20 1.47 -6.09
CA ALA A 111 15.95 0.73 -7.10
C ALA A 111 15.08 0.23 -8.26
N CYS A 112 13.80 -0.07 -7.99
CA CYS A 112 12.85 -0.39 -9.04
C CYS A 112 12.46 0.85 -9.86
N ALA A 113 12.30 2.01 -9.22
CA ALA A 113 12.04 3.27 -9.92
C ALA A 113 13.18 3.63 -10.88
N GLU A 114 14.42 3.56 -10.42
CA GLU A 114 15.60 3.79 -11.24
C GLU A 114 15.67 2.85 -12.45
N GLU A 115 15.31 1.59 -12.25
CA GLU A 115 15.28 0.63 -13.37
C GLU A 115 14.16 0.93 -14.37
N ILE A 116 13.01 1.42 -13.91
CA ILE A 116 11.95 1.89 -14.79
C ILE A 116 12.39 3.11 -15.60
N ASP A 117 13.08 4.05 -14.98
CA ASP A 117 13.62 5.23 -15.67
C ASP A 117 14.62 4.84 -16.77
N ARG A 118 15.43 3.81 -16.51
CA ARG A 118 16.46 3.33 -17.44
C ARG A 118 15.91 2.45 -18.57
N LEU A 119 14.98 1.53 -18.29
CA LEU A 119 14.53 0.46 -19.21
C LEU A 119 13.05 0.57 -19.61
N GLY A 120 12.32 1.50 -19.02
CA GLY A 120 10.87 1.55 -19.12
C GLY A 120 10.17 0.44 -18.30
N ALA A 121 8.87 0.60 -18.08
CA ALA A 121 8.09 -0.34 -17.27
C ALA A 121 8.09 -1.78 -17.83
N LYS A 122 8.20 -1.95 -19.15
CA LYS A 122 8.25 -3.27 -19.79
C LYS A 122 9.60 -3.97 -19.51
N GLY A 123 10.72 -3.24 -19.55
CA GLY A 123 12.05 -3.77 -19.23
C GLY A 123 12.23 -4.10 -17.75
N ALA A 124 11.63 -3.31 -16.87
CA ALA A 124 11.70 -3.47 -15.41
C ALA A 124 10.63 -4.40 -14.82
N ARG A 125 9.87 -5.13 -15.63
CA ARG A 125 8.69 -5.90 -15.18
C ARG A 125 8.98 -6.89 -14.06
N ASP A 126 10.14 -7.53 -14.09
CA ASP A 126 10.51 -8.56 -13.12
C ASP A 126 10.81 -7.92 -11.75
N LYS A 127 11.44 -6.75 -11.76
CA LYS A 127 11.67 -5.97 -10.54
C LYS A 127 10.38 -5.38 -9.98
N ILE A 128 9.46 -4.93 -10.85
CA ILE A 128 8.11 -4.50 -10.45
C ILE A 128 7.35 -5.65 -9.78
N ALA A 129 7.46 -6.87 -10.31
CA ALA A 129 6.83 -8.04 -9.70
C ALA A 129 7.46 -8.37 -8.33
N LEU A 130 8.80 -8.30 -8.23
CA LEU A 130 9.53 -8.56 -6.99
C LEU A 130 9.12 -7.58 -5.87
N ILE A 131 9.12 -6.28 -6.12
CA ILE A 131 8.73 -5.30 -5.10
C ILE A 131 7.27 -5.46 -4.67
N LYS A 132 6.38 -5.87 -5.58
CA LYS A 132 4.97 -6.07 -5.26
C LYS A 132 4.73 -7.27 -4.32
N VAL A 133 5.65 -8.22 -4.28
CA VAL A 133 5.65 -9.32 -3.31
C VAL A 133 6.32 -8.88 -1.99
N THR A 134 7.53 -8.33 -2.07
CA THR A 134 8.38 -8.12 -0.90
C THR A 134 7.98 -6.89 -0.07
N VAL A 135 7.70 -5.76 -0.72
CA VAL A 135 7.42 -4.49 -0.01
C VAL A 135 6.16 -4.56 0.86
N PRO A 136 5.03 -5.11 0.39
CA PRO A 136 3.86 -5.29 1.25
C PRO A 136 4.13 -6.12 2.50
N GLU A 137 4.88 -7.22 2.36
CA GLU A 137 5.24 -8.07 3.48
C GLU A 137 6.09 -7.33 4.52
N LEU A 138 7.15 -6.63 4.08
CA LEU A 138 8.02 -5.85 4.96
C LEU A 138 7.22 -4.75 5.69
N THR A 139 6.42 -3.99 4.97
CA THR A 139 5.64 -2.89 5.53
C THR A 139 4.53 -3.38 6.47
N SER A 140 3.88 -4.51 6.18
CA SER A 140 2.89 -5.13 7.07
C SER A 140 3.50 -5.53 8.41
N ARG A 141 4.72 -6.09 8.42
CA ARG A 141 5.43 -6.41 9.66
C ARG A 141 5.72 -5.18 10.52
N VAL A 142 6.10 -4.06 9.89
CA VAL A 142 6.31 -2.79 10.59
C VAL A 142 5.02 -2.29 11.24
N VAL A 143 3.91 -2.34 10.50
CA VAL A 143 2.59 -1.94 11.00
C VAL A 143 2.16 -2.83 12.18
N ASP A 144 2.29 -4.15 12.06
CA ASP A 144 1.93 -5.09 13.13
C ASP A 144 2.72 -4.83 14.42
N ARG A 145 4.04 -4.65 14.31
CA ARG A 145 4.89 -4.32 15.47
C ARG A 145 4.50 -2.98 16.12
N ALA A 146 4.14 -2.00 15.31
CA ALA A 146 3.66 -0.71 15.81
C ALA A 146 2.34 -0.84 16.58
N VAL A 147 1.42 -1.71 16.12
CA VAL A 147 0.18 -2.05 16.83
C VAL A 147 0.50 -2.67 18.19
N GLN A 148 1.40 -3.65 18.24
CA GLN A 148 1.79 -4.32 19.48
C GLN A 148 2.35 -3.33 20.52
N VAL A 149 3.24 -2.43 20.11
CA VAL A 149 3.85 -1.44 21.00
C VAL A 149 2.86 -0.38 21.48
N ARG A 150 1.93 0.07 20.65
CA ARG A 150 0.98 1.13 21.02
C ARG A 150 -0.25 0.63 21.77
N GLY A 151 -0.66 -0.62 21.56
CA GLY A 151 -1.83 -1.22 22.19
C GLY A 151 -3.16 -0.71 21.63
N SER A 152 -4.26 -0.96 22.36
CA SER A 152 -5.65 -0.78 21.89
C SER A 152 -6.00 0.62 21.38
N THR A 153 -5.41 1.67 21.92
CA THR A 153 -5.66 3.07 21.48
C THR A 153 -5.25 3.29 20.00
N PHE A 154 -4.37 2.47 19.48
CA PHE A 154 -3.87 2.56 18.11
C PHE A 154 -4.63 1.66 17.13
N VAL A 155 -5.28 0.62 17.63
CA VAL A 155 -6.05 -0.33 16.81
C VAL A 155 -7.15 0.38 16.02
N LEU A 156 -7.84 1.35 16.61
CA LEU A 156 -8.88 2.12 15.93
C LEU A 156 -8.32 2.98 14.78
N PHE A 157 -7.17 3.61 14.95
CA PHE A 157 -6.55 4.43 13.91
C PHE A 157 -5.89 3.57 12.82
N LEU A 158 -5.22 2.48 13.20
CA LEU A 158 -4.57 1.57 12.25
C LEU A 158 -5.53 0.58 11.59
N MET A 159 -6.61 0.16 12.23
CA MET A 159 -7.65 -0.60 11.53
C MET A 159 -8.16 0.19 10.33
N TYR A 160 -8.33 1.50 10.46
CA TYR A 160 -8.71 2.34 9.33
C TYR A 160 -7.61 2.39 8.25
N THR A 161 -6.34 2.53 8.63
CA THR A 161 -5.22 2.60 7.68
C THR A 161 -4.81 1.22 7.14
N TYR A 162 -4.86 0.17 7.96
CA TYR A 162 -4.58 -1.22 7.55
C TYR A 162 -5.68 -1.75 6.61
N LEU A 163 -6.92 -1.43 6.87
CA LEU A 163 -8.06 -1.76 6.02
C LEU A 163 -7.92 -1.13 4.64
N LEU A 164 -7.53 0.16 4.58
CA LEU A 164 -7.24 0.86 3.33
C LEU A 164 -6.01 0.25 2.61
N PHE A 165 -5.06 -0.30 3.37
CA PHE A 165 -3.84 -0.89 2.85
C PHE A 165 -4.08 -2.26 2.20
N GLU A 166 -4.81 -3.17 2.85
CA GLU A 166 -5.13 -4.48 2.28
C GLU A 166 -5.97 -4.37 1.01
N THR A 167 -6.95 -3.47 0.98
CA THR A 167 -7.79 -3.28 -0.20
C THR A 167 -7.02 -2.74 -1.41
N GLN A 168 -5.90 -2.05 -1.19
CA GLN A 168 -5.05 -1.53 -2.28
C GLN A 168 -3.94 -2.50 -2.70
N LEU A 169 -3.61 -3.51 -1.89
CA LEU A 169 -2.59 -4.51 -2.20
C LEU A 169 -3.12 -5.72 -2.98
N LEU A 170 -4.42 -5.97 -2.92
CA LEU A 170 -5.08 -7.09 -3.62
C LEU A 170 -5.36 -6.82 -5.11
N ILE A 171 -5.11 -5.61 -5.60
CA ILE A 171 -5.17 -5.22 -7.01
C ILE A 171 -3.74 -5.10 -7.55
#